data_3a41137665d60b7f95c592f39bfb7c88
#
_entry.id   3a41137665d60b7f95c592f39bfb7c88
#
_cell.length_a   1.000
_cell.length_b   1.000
_cell.length_c   1.000
_cell.angle_alpha   90.00
_cell.angle_beta   90.00
_cell.angle_gamma   90.00
#
_symmetry.space_group_name_H-M   'P 1'
#
loop_
_entity.id
_entity.type
_entity.pdbx_description
1 polymer ?
#
loop_
_entity_poly.entity_id
_entity_poly.type
_entity_poly.pdbx_seq_one_letter_code
_entity_poly.pdbx_strand_id
1 'polypeptide(L)'
;MMTRHRITRVAALPILALGLAACDATPPPVGMVRGAELFETCAPCHGEAAAGNPDIAAPSIAGLPQWYIESQLQSFQQGWRGKHADDLAGLRMRPMAVTLNREGDIQSVAQYVASLEPTFPASTLRGNAGAGAALYEQVCAACHGPAGLGNEILHSPPIVRLPDWYLVEELQNFRVGARGAAPADTWGITMRANTVVMTDQAMTDVIAYVQTLR
;
A
#
# COMPACT_ATOMS: atom_id res chain seq x y z
N MET A 1 47.30 -10.08 -84.03
CA MET A 1 46.77 -8.96 -83.22
C MET A 1 46.13 -9.60 -82.03
N MET A 2 46.86 -9.71 -80.90
CA MET A 2 46.38 -10.41 -79.67
C MET A 2 46.00 -9.40 -78.60
N THR A 3 44.72 -9.34 -78.28
CA THR A 3 44.17 -8.44 -77.28
C THR A 3 44.31 -9.10 -75.90
N ARG A 4 45.11 -8.50 -75.02
CA ARG A 4 45.25 -8.96 -73.64
C ARG A 4 44.09 -8.38 -72.76
N HIS A 5 43.24 -9.24 -72.27
CA HIS A 5 42.28 -8.87 -71.23
C HIS A 5 42.95 -8.75 -69.85
N ARG A 6 42.87 -7.56 -69.25
CA ARG A 6 43.26 -7.33 -67.86
C ARG A 6 42.17 -7.76 -66.94
N ILE A 7 42.41 -8.76 -66.12
CA ILE A 7 41.44 -9.15 -65.03
C ILE A 7 41.74 -8.25 -63.80
N THR A 8 40.80 -7.36 -63.52
CA THR A 8 40.81 -6.53 -62.29
C THR A 8 40.38 -7.38 -61.13
N ARG A 9 41.26 -7.63 -60.16
CA ARG A 9 40.91 -8.30 -58.89
C ARG A 9 40.24 -7.31 -57.99
N VAL A 10 38.94 -7.51 -57.67
CA VAL A 10 38.22 -6.79 -56.66
C VAL A 10 38.59 -7.39 -55.31
N ALA A 11 39.23 -6.60 -54.46
CA ALA A 11 39.52 -6.99 -53.09
C ALA A 11 38.25 -6.93 -52.26
N ALA A 12 37.78 -8.05 -51.72
CA ALA A 12 36.68 -8.12 -50.76
C ALA A 12 37.19 -7.66 -49.39
N LEU A 13 36.67 -6.58 -48.88
CA LEU A 13 36.87 -6.18 -47.47
C LEU A 13 36.05 -7.12 -46.55
N PRO A 14 36.64 -7.59 -45.44
CA PRO A 14 35.87 -8.35 -44.45
C PRO A 14 34.95 -7.42 -43.71
N ILE A 15 33.66 -7.72 -43.75
CA ILE A 15 32.64 -7.08 -42.91
C ILE A 15 32.83 -7.59 -41.49
N LEU A 16 33.36 -6.74 -40.62
CA LEU A 16 33.44 -6.98 -39.18
C LEU A 16 32.03 -6.90 -38.60
N ALA A 17 31.38 -8.03 -38.38
CA ALA A 17 30.12 -8.10 -37.69
C ALA A 17 30.35 -7.75 -36.19
N LEU A 18 30.04 -6.50 -35.81
CA LEU A 18 29.90 -6.13 -34.39
C LEU A 18 28.68 -6.89 -33.84
N GLY A 19 28.92 -7.96 -33.10
CA GLY A 19 27.92 -8.63 -32.32
C GLY A 19 27.42 -7.65 -31.23
N LEU A 20 26.20 -7.13 -31.38
CA LEU A 20 25.45 -6.50 -30.30
C LEU A 20 25.22 -7.59 -29.27
N ALA A 21 25.99 -7.58 -28.17
CA ALA A 21 25.68 -8.33 -26.98
C ALA A 21 24.35 -7.73 -26.44
N ALA A 22 23.23 -8.38 -26.74
CA ALA A 22 22.00 -8.13 -26.06
C ALA A 22 22.27 -8.44 -24.57
N CYS A 23 22.27 -7.41 -23.73
CA CYS A 23 22.18 -7.62 -22.30
C CYS A 23 20.84 -8.31 -22.07
N ASP A 24 20.83 -9.62 -21.88
CA ASP A 24 19.69 -10.34 -21.34
C ASP A 24 19.47 -9.79 -19.93
N ALA A 25 18.60 -8.78 -19.84
CA ALA A 25 18.12 -8.28 -18.56
C ALA A 25 17.28 -9.39 -17.97
N THR A 26 17.87 -10.18 -17.08
CA THR A 26 17.13 -11.14 -16.26
C THR A 26 16.01 -10.37 -15.59
N PRO A 27 14.74 -10.78 -15.74
CA PRO A 27 13.65 -10.09 -15.06
C PRO A 27 13.96 -10.02 -13.57
N PRO A 28 13.68 -8.89 -12.91
CA PRO A 28 13.96 -8.75 -11.47
C PRO A 28 13.27 -9.88 -10.71
N PRO A 29 13.89 -10.40 -9.64
CA PRO A 29 13.28 -11.43 -8.81
C PRO A 29 11.93 -10.91 -8.28
N VAL A 30 10.93 -11.79 -8.24
CA VAL A 30 9.61 -11.54 -7.65
C VAL A 30 9.42 -12.39 -6.41
N GLY A 31 8.44 -12.04 -5.57
CA GLY A 31 8.11 -12.79 -4.37
C GLY A 31 8.91 -12.37 -3.13
N MET A 32 9.04 -13.28 -2.16
CA MET A 32 9.52 -12.98 -0.79
C MET A 32 10.90 -12.32 -0.74
N VAL A 33 11.87 -12.79 -1.52
CA VAL A 33 13.24 -12.23 -1.52
C VAL A 33 13.22 -10.78 -2.01
N ARG A 34 12.54 -10.55 -3.14
CA ARG A 34 12.38 -9.20 -3.68
C ARG A 34 11.58 -8.31 -2.73
N GLY A 35 10.55 -8.87 -2.08
CA GLY A 35 9.74 -8.16 -1.08
C GLY A 35 10.56 -7.68 0.11
N ALA A 36 11.46 -8.51 0.63
CA ALA A 36 12.36 -8.15 1.71
C ALA A 36 13.32 -7.01 1.30
N GLU A 37 13.93 -7.09 0.11
CA GLU A 37 14.79 -6.02 -0.42
C GLU A 37 14.04 -4.69 -0.56
N LEU A 38 12.83 -4.72 -1.10
CA LEU A 38 12.01 -3.52 -1.25
C LEU A 38 11.61 -2.93 0.11
N PHE A 39 11.34 -3.79 1.10
CA PHE A 39 10.95 -3.37 2.43
C PHE A 39 12.04 -2.61 3.18
N GLU A 40 13.32 -2.79 2.84
CA GLU A 40 14.41 -1.98 3.41
C GLU A 40 14.18 -0.47 3.26
N THR A 41 13.49 -0.06 2.18
CA THR A 41 13.12 1.36 1.98
C THR A 41 11.94 1.78 2.87
N CYS A 42 11.12 0.86 3.31
CA CYS A 42 9.92 1.09 4.14
C CYS A 42 10.27 1.05 5.65
N ALA A 43 11.26 0.22 6.02
CA ALA A 43 11.66 -0.05 7.40
C ALA A 43 12.06 1.21 8.20
N PRO A 44 12.72 2.25 7.66
CA PRO A 44 13.03 3.47 8.40
C PRO A 44 11.81 4.16 9.01
N CYS A 45 10.63 4.02 8.40
CA CYS A 45 9.39 4.59 8.92
C CYS A 45 8.53 3.54 9.65
N HIS A 46 8.35 2.35 9.04
CA HIS A 46 7.45 1.32 9.58
C HIS A 46 8.13 0.37 10.58
N GLY A 47 9.44 0.52 10.82
CA GLY A 47 10.24 -0.39 11.65
C GLY A 47 10.63 -1.66 10.90
N GLU A 48 11.72 -2.31 11.31
CA GLU A 48 12.21 -3.54 10.68
C GLU A 48 11.19 -4.70 10.76
N ALA A 49 10.43 -4.76 11.85
CA ALA A 49 9.33 -5.71 12.04
C ALA A 49 7.98 -5.18 11.53
N ALA A 50 7.96 -4.08 10.79
CA ALA A 50 6.74 -3.41 10.34
C ALA A 50 5.74 -3.05 11.46
N ALA A 51 6.25 -2.86 12.69
CA ALA A 51 5.45 -2.57 13.89
C ALA A 51 4.95 -1.12 13.95
N GLY A 52 5.42 -0.25 13.06
CA GLY A 52 5.06 1.16 12.98
C GLY A 52 5.91 2.06 13.88
N ASN A 53 5.71 3.36 13.72
CA ASN A 53 6.30 4.41 14.53
C ASN A 53 5.31 5.57 14.68
N PRO A 54 4.65 5.71 15.86
CA PRO A 54 3.65 6.76 16.08
C PRO A 54 4.24 8.17 16.04
N ASP A 55 5.51 8.35 16.40
CA ASP A 55 6.17 9.68 16.46
C ASP A 55 6.24 10.36 15.09
N ILE A 56 6.21 9.55 14.02
CA ILE A 56 6.20 10.03 12.65
C ILE A 56 4.92 9.64 11.90
N ALA A 57 3.88 9.25 12.62
CA ALA A 57 2.60 8.81 12.07
C ALA A 57 2.75 7.70 10.98
N ALA A 58 3.65 6.74 11.22
CA ALA A 58 3.77 5.54 10.40
C ALA A 58 3.07 4.37 11.11
N PRO A 59 1.96 3.84 10.57
CA PRO A 59 1.21 2.78 11.23
C PRO A 59 1.94 1.44 11.21
N SER A 60 1.58 0.55 12.16
CA SER A 60 1.88 -0.87 12.05
C SER A 60 1.23 -1.45 10.80
N ILE A 61 1.99 -2.22 10.03
CA ILE A 61 1.51 -2.89 8.81
C ILE A 61 1.82 -4.39 8.80
N ALA A 62 2.53 -4.91 9.80
CA ALA A 62 2.91 -6.31 9.91
C ALA A 62 1.71 -7.25 9.91
N GLY A 63 1.76 -8.29 9.09
CA GLY A 63 0.72 -9.32 9.01
C GLY A 63 -0.64 -8.84 8.51
N LEU A 64 -0.73 -7.63 7.95
CA LEU A 64 -1.93 -7.22 7.24
C LEU A 64 -2.09 -8.05 5.96
N PRO A 65 -3.32 -8.35 5.51
CA PRO A 65 -3.55 -9.13 4.31
C PRO A 65 -2.85 -8.53 3.08
N GLN A 66 -2.22 -9.40 2.28
CA GLN A 66 -1.50 -8.99 1.07
C GLN A 66 -2.36 -8.13 0.16
N TRP A 67 -3.60 -8.56 -0.13
CA TRP A 67 -4.55 -7.81 -0.98
C TRP A 67 -4.79 -6.38 -0.48
N TYR A 68 -4.84 -6.20 0.86
CA TYR A 68 -5.06 -4.88 1.45
C TYR A 68 -3.83 -3.98 1.27
N ILE A 69 -2.63 -4.50 1.54
CA ILE A 69 -1.38 -3.77 1.33
C ILE A 69 -1.23 -3.35 -0.14
N GLU A 70 -1.49 -4.29 -1.06
CA GLU A 70 -1.48 -4.01 -2.51
C GLU A 70 -2.45 -2.88 -2.87
N SER A 71 -3.68 -2.96 -2.40
CA SER A 71 -4.71 -1.94 -2.68
C SER A 71 -4.33 -0.56 -2.16
N GLN A 72 -3.69 -0.49 -0.97
CA GLN A 72 -3.25 0.78 -0.40
C GLN A 72 -2.06 1.37 -1.18
N LEU A 73 -1.06 0.56 -1.52
CA LEU A 73 0.07 1.01 -2.35
C LEU A 73 -0.39 1.52 -3.72
N GLN A 74 -1.30 0.80 -4.36
CA GLN A 74 -1.92 1.22 -5.61
C GLN A 74 -2.71 2.53 -5.46
N SER A 75 -3.46 2.69 -4.36
CA SER A 75 -4.21 3.92 -4.07
C SER A 75 -3.29 5.14 -3.94
N PHE A 76 -2.11 4.96 -3.32
CA PHE A 76 -1.09 6.00 -3.27
C PHE A 76 -0.49 6.30 -4.65
N GLN A 77 -0.18 5.27 -5.46
CA GLN A 77 0.36 5.47 -6.81
C GLN A 77 -0.62 6.24 -7.70
N GLN A 78 -1.89 5.86 -7.67
CA GLN A 78 -2.95 6.50 -8.43
C GLN A 78 -3.33 7.89 -7.88
N GLY A 79 -2.86 8.22 -6.68
CA GLY A 79 -3.13 9.49 -6.01
C GLY A 79 -4.55 9.61 -5.49
N TRP A 80 -5.19 8.47 -5.21
CA TRP A 80 -6.45 8.42 -4.44
C TRP A 80 -6.19 8.68 -2.96
N ARG A 81 -4.94 8.49 -2.52
CA ARG A 81 -4.38 8.82 -1.21
C ARG A 81 -3.13 9.68 -1.36
N GLY A 82 -2.81 10.48 -0.33
CA GLY A 82 -1.56 11.24 -0.25
C GLY A 82 -1.45 12.39 -1.25
N LYS A 83 -2.55 13.06 -1.56
CA LYS A 83 -2.59 14.31 -2.34
C LYS A 83 -3.26 15.46 -1.61
N HIS A 84 -4.05 15.18 -0.59
CA HIS A 84 -4.78 16.20 0.15
C HIS A 84 -3.87 16.87 1.19
N ALA A 85 -3.99 18.18 1.35
CA ALA A 85 -3.11 18.94 2.26
C ALA A 85 -3.26 18.53 3.72
N ASP A 86 -4.45 18.05 4.12
CA ASP A 86 -4.71 17.63 5.48
C ASP A 86 -4.20 16.20 5.78
N ASP A 87 -3.86 15.40 4.76
CA ASP A 87 -3.28 14.06 4.90
C ASP A 87 -1.74 14.12 4.87
N LEU A 88 -1.13 14.67 5.93
CA LEU A 88 0.33 14.82 6.01
C LEU A 88 1.07 13.49 6.00
N ALA A 89 0.52 12.46 6.62
CA ALA A 89 1.09 11.11 6.61
C ALA A 89 1.03 10.51 5.20
N GLY A 90 -0.11 10.64 4.52
CA GLY A 90 -0.27 10.18 3.15
C GLY A 90 0.60 10.93 2.15
N LEU A 91 0.79 12.26 2.32
CA LEU A 91 1.72 13.04 1.50
C LEU A 91 3.16 12.51 1.57
N ARG A 92 3.58 12.00 2.74
CA ARG A 92 4.90 11.36 2.92
C ARG A 92 4.93 9.93 2.35
N MET A 93 3.85 9.17 2.53
CA MET A 93 3.78 7.77 2.07
C MET A 93 3.69 7.67 0.54
N ARG A 94 2.99 8.59 -0.12
CA ARG A 94 2.78 8.53 -1.57
C ARG A 94 4.07 8.47 -2.39
N PRO A 95 5.09 9.33 -2.20
CA PRO A 95 6.35 9.21 -2.93
C PRO A 95 7.02 7.83 -2.73
N MET A 96 6.91 7.23 -1.54
CA MET A 96 7.45 5.90 -1.28
C MET A 96 6.74 4.83 -2.12
N ALA A 97 5.42 4.85 -2.18
CA ALA A 97 4.65 3.92 -3.01
C ALA A 97 4.97 4.07 -4.52
N VAL A 98 5.24 5.31 -4.99
CA VAL A 98 5.56 5.59 -6.40
C VAL A 98 6.93 4.99 -6.80
N THR A 99 7.84 4.75 -5.86
CA THR A 99 9.12 4.07 -6.17
C THR A 99 8.96 2.61 -6.56
N LEU A 100 7.84 1.97 -6.19
CA LEU A 100 7.51 0.59 -6.56
C LEU A 100 6.98 0.55 -8.01
N ASN A 101 7.85 0.81 -8.98
CA ASN A 101 7.49 1.08 -10.37
C ASN A 101 7.79 -0.08 -11.34
N ARG A 102 8.35 -1.19 -10.86
CA ARG A 102 8.57 -2.38 -11.66
C ARG A 102 7.39 -3.34 -11.49
N GLU A 103 7.12 -4.10 -12.53
CA GLU A 103 6.12 -5.15 -12.48
C GLU A 103 6.44 -6.15 -11.35
N GLY A 104 5.45 -6.45 -10.52
CA GLY A 104 5.58 -7.36 -9.38
C GLY A 104 6.17 -6.75 -8.10
N ASP A 105 6.66 -5.49 -8.09
CA ASP A 105 7.22 -4.86 -6.88
C ASP A 105 6.16 -4.73 -5.77
N ILE A 106 4.96 -4.25 -6.09
CA ILE A 106 3.87 -4.12 -5.11
C ILE A 106 3.49 -5.47 -4.53
N GLN A 107 3.29 -6.48 -5.39
CA GLN A 107 2.95 -7.84 -4.98
C GLN A 107 4.03 -8.44 -4.08
N SER A 108 5.30 -8.24 -4.45
CA SER A 108 6.44 -8.78 -3.70
C SER A 108 6.54 -8.17 -2.30
N VAL A 109 6.50 -6.83 -2.18
CA VAL A 109 6.58 -6.18 -0.87
C VAL A 109 5.34 -6.46 -0.02
N ALA A 110 4.15 -6.52 -0.63
CA ALA A 110 2.92 -6.85 0.07
C ALA A 110 2.93 -8.29 0.61
N GLN A 111 3.43 -9.25 -0.19
CA GLN A 111 3.61 -10.63 0.24
C GLN A 111 4.58 -10.73 1.42
N TYR A 112 5.71 -10.02 1.36
CA TYR A 112 6.68 -10.00 2.45
C TYR A 112 6.08 -9.44 3.74
N VAL A 113 5.45 -8.26 3.68
CA VAL A 113 4.83 -7.60 4.85
C VAL A 113 3.70 -8.44 5.44
N ALA A 114 2.90 -9.10 4.59
CA ALA A 114 1.84 -10.00 5.02
C ALA A 114 2.37 -11.25 5.75
N SER A 115 3.62 -11.66 5.49
CA SER A 115 4.27 -12.81 6.15
C SER A 115 4.87 -12.47 7.51
N LEU A 116 5.01 -11.19 7.85
CA LEU A 116 5.54 -10.77 9.14
C LEU A 116 4.54 -11.07 10.26
N GLU A 117 5.06 -11.32 11.46
CA GLU A 117 4.23 -11.59 12.64
C GLU A 117 3.29 -10.39 12.91
N PRO A 118 1.98 -10.60 12.99
CA PRO A 118 1.04 -9.52 13.26
C PRO A 118 1.30 -8.81 14.57
N THR A 119 1.21 -7.49 14.57
CA THR A 119 1.30 -6.69 15.79
C THR A 119 -0.06 -6.18 16.22
N PHE A 120 -0.23 -6.00 17.53
CA PHE A 120 -1.42 -5.41 18.13
C PHE A 120 -0.98 -4.20 18.98
N PRO A 121 -0.84 -3.01 18.37
CA PRO A 121 -0.35 -1.82 19.08
C PRO A 121 -1.24 -1.48 20.29
N ALA A 122 -0.63 -1.07 21.39
CA ALA A 122 -1.37 -0.67 22.58
C ALA A 122 -2.32 0.50 22.27
N SER A 123 -3.49 0.52 22.93
CA SER A 123 -4.42 1.62 22.79
C SER A 123 -3.87 2.88 23.43
N THR A 124 -3.92 4.00 22.72
CA THR A 124 -3.44 5.31 23.15
C THR A 124 -4.55 6.33 23.36
N LEU A 125 -5.68 6.13 22.69
CA LEU A 125 -6.83 7.03 22.74
C LEU A 125 -7.78 6.65 23.90
N ARG A 126 -8.46 7.67 24.41
CA ARG A 126 -9.49 7.52 25.44
C ARG A 126 -10.86 7.84 24.85
N GLY A 127 -11.62 6.80 24.51
CA GLY A 127 -13.01 6.89 24.04
C GLY A 127 -13.94 6.07 24.91
N ASN A 128 -15.23 6.28 24.74
CA ASN A 128 -16.26 5.47 25.38
C ASN A 128 -16.59 4.24 24.53
N ALA A 129 -15.95 3.11 24.83
CA ALA A 129 -16.17 1.87 24.10
C ALA A 129 -17.64 1.40 24.15
N GLY A 130 -18.37 1.66 25.23
CA GLY A 130 -19.79 1.32 25.32
C GLY A 130 -20.65 2.11 24.32
N ALA A 131 -20.40 3.41 24.16
CA ALA A 131 -21.04 4.21 23.11
C ALA A 131 -20.61 3.78 21.71
N GLY A 132 -19.34 3.42 21.55
CA GLY A 132 -18.78 2.94 20.30
C GLY A 132 -19.34 1.60 19.84
N ALA A 133 -19.71 0.71 20.76
CA ALA A 133 -20.26 -0.62 20.45
C ALA A 133 -21.53 -0.53 19.58
N ALA A 134 -22.50 0.27 19.98
CA ALA A 134 -23.75 0.43 19.24
C ALA A 134 -23.51 1.00 17.82
N LEU A 135 -22.61 1.98 17.71
CA LEU A 135 -22.24 2.56 16.42
C LEU A 135 -21.53 1.52 15.52
N TYR A 136 -20.61 0.74 16.09
CA TYR A 136 -19.91 -0.31 15.37
C TYR A 136 -20.88 -1.35 14.79
N GLU A 137 -21.78 -1.87 15.61
CA GLU A 137 -22.76 -2.87 15.20
C GLU A 137 -23.68 -2.38 14.09
N GLN A 138 -24.10 -1.11 14.15
CA GLN A 138 -25.05 -0.54 13.20
C GLN A 138 -24.42 -0.14 11.87
N VAL A 139 -23.13 0.30 11.88
CA VAL A 139 -22.52 0.93 10.72
C VAL A 139 -21.32 0.14 10.21
N CYS A 140 -20.44 -0.37 11.07
CA CYS A 140 -19.13 -0.89 10.70
C CYS A 140 -19.13 -2.41 10.50
N ALA A 141 -19.86 -3.14 11.36
CA ALA A 141 -19.79 -4.59 11.42
C ALA A 141 -20.27 -5.29 10.14
N ALA A 142 -21.17 -4.67 9.37
CA ALA A 142 -21.66 -5.24 8.11
C ALA A 142 -20.53 -5.47 7.08
N CYS A 143 -19.52 -4.62 7.09
CA CYS A 143 -18.37 -4.72 6.18
C CYS A 143 -17.12 -5.27 6.88
N HIS A 144 -16.80 -4.75 8.08
CA HIS A 144 -15.58 -5.14 8.79
C HIS A 144 -15.72 -6.42 9.64
N GLY A 145 -16.93 -6.99 9.69
CA GLY A 145 -17.24 -8.16 10.50
C GLY A 145 -17.44 -7.85 12.00
N PRO A 146 -18.11 -8.73 12.75
CA PRO A 146 -18.40 -8.48 14.17
C PRO A 146 -17.15 -8.45 15.05
N ALA A 147 -16.06 -9.11 14.62
CA ALA A 147 -14.76 -9.14 15.29
C ALA A 147 -13.74 -8.17 14.68
N GLY A 148 -14.12 -7.31 13.73
CA GLY A 148 -13.22 -6.36 13.08
C GLY A 148 -12.10 -6.99 12.25
N LEU A 149 -12.27 -8.25 11.84
CA LEU A 149 -11.26 -9.02 11.07
C LEU A 149 -11.30 -8.73 9.58
N GLY A 150 -12.26 -7.93 9.14
CA GLY A 150 -12.40 -7.54 7.74
C GLY A 150 -13.09 -8.59 6.86
N ASN A 151 -13.20 -8.26 5.58
CA ASN A 151 -13.77 -9.12 4.55
C ASN A 151 -13.14 -8.76 3.20
N GLU A 152 -12.40 -9.68 2.61
CA GLU A 152 -11.71 -9.47 1.33
C GLU A 152 -12.68 -9.22 0.18
N ILE A 153 -13.81 -9.94 0.14
CA ILE A 153 -14.82 -9.79 -0.94
C ILE A 153 -15.42 -8.37 -0.92
N LEU A 154 -15.56 -7.78 0.27
CA LEU A 154 -16.03 -6.41 0.46
C LEU A 154 -14.90 -5.39 0.48
N HIS A 155 -13.67 -5.80 0.23
CA HIS A 155 -12.46 -4.97 0.35
C HIS A 155 -12.38 -4.20 1.68
N SER A 156 -12.90 -4.79 2.75
CA SER A 156 -12.90 -4.21 4.09
C SER A 156 -11.75 -4.78 4.91
N PRO A 157 -10.76 -3.97 5.31
CA PRO A 157 -9.58 -4.48 6.00
C PRO A 157 -9.84 -4.94 7.43
N PRO A 158 -8.95 -5.77 8.02
CA PRO A 158 -8.94 -6.09 9.43
C PRO A 158 -8.50 -4.87 10.24
N ILE A 159 -9.44 -4.19 10.89
CA ILE A 159 -9.18 -2.95 11.63
C ILE A 159 -8.65 -3.18 13.05
N VAL A 160 -8.84 -4.36 13.62
CA VAL A 160 -8.34 -4.71 14.98
C VAL A 160 -6.81 -4.75 15.09
N ARG A 161 -6.09 -4.88 13.97
CA ARG A 161 -4.62 -4.94 13.93
C ARG A 161 -3.96 -3.58 13.76
N LEU A 162 -4.75 -2.54 13.51
CA LEU A 162 -4.25 -1.20 13.24
C LEU A 162 -4.21 -0.36 14.52
N PRO A 163 -3.28 0.59 14.64
CA PRO A 163 -3.23 1.53 15.78
C PRO A 163 -4.50 2.35 15.87
N ASP A 164 -4.97 2.63 17.06
CA ASP A 164 -6.17 3.41 17.32
C ASP A 164 -6.08 4.85 16.79
N TRP A 165 -4.96 5.52 17.00
CA TRP A 165 -4.71 6.87 16.48
C TRP A 165 -4.79 6.90 14.94
N TYR A 166 -4.23 5.88 14.27
CA TYR A 166 -4.26 5.77 12.81
C TYR A 166 -5.69 5.55 12.30
N LEU A 167 -6.47 4.71 12.99
CA LEU A 167 -7.86 4.46 12.61
C LEU A 167 -8.72 5.73 12.72
N VAL A 168 -8.53 6.55 13.77
CA VAL A 168 -9.22 7.83 13.91
C VAL A 168 -8.80 8.81 12.81
N GLU A 169 -7.49 8.93 12.53
CA GLU A 169 -6.97 9.76 11.44
C GLU A 169 -7.57 9.35 10.08
N GLU A 170 -7.67 8.05 9.81
CA GLU A 170 -8.24 7.56 8.56
C GLU A 170 -9.74 7.83 8.45
N LEU A 171 -10.51 7.71 9.55
CA LEU A 171 -11.91 8.13 9.55
C LEU A 171 -12.05 9.63 9.25
N GLN A 172 -11.18 10.46 9.82
CA GLN A 172 -11.13 11.89 9.53
C GLN A 172 -10.76 12.17 8.07
N ASN A 173 -9.78 11.46 7.53
CA ASN A 173 -9.36 11.57 6.12
C ASN A 173 -10.51 11.22 5.16
N PHE A 174 -11.31 10.20 5.48
CA PHE A 174 -12.52 9.89 4.71
C PHE A 174 -13.56 11.00 4.86
N ARG A 175 -13.81 11.51 6.05
CA ARG A 175 -14.80 12.56 6.29
C ARG A 175 -14.50 13.83 5.49
N VAL A 176 -13.25 14.29 5.49
CA VAL A 176 -12.86 15.52 4.77
C VAL A 176 -12.63 15.29 3.27
N GLY A 177 -12.63 14.04 2.82
CA GLY A 177 -12.40 13.68 1.42
C GLY A 177 -10.92 13.62 1.02
N ALA A 178 -10.00 13.59 1.97
CA ALA A 178 -8.60 13.25 1.72
C ALA A 178 -8.45 11.82 1.21
N ARG A 179 -9.42 10.94 1.56
CA ARG A 179 -9.64 9.60 1.02
C ARG A 179 -11.07 9.45 0.51
N GLY A 180 -11.26 8.56 -0.48
CA GLY A 180 -12.59 8.24 -1.01
C GLY A 180 -13.23 9.37 -1.82
N ALA A 181 -12.45 10.32 -2.34
CA ALA A 181 -12.93 11.38 -3.23
C ALA A 181 -12.72 11.05 -4.70
N ALA A 182 -11.80 10.14 -5.04
CA ALA A 182 -11.54 9.77 -6.42
C ALA A 182 -12.69 8.95 -6.99
N PRO A 183 -13.25 9.30 -8.18
CA PRO A 183 -14.40 8.57 -8.75
C PRO A 183 -14.15 7.08 -9.02
N ALA A 184 -12.88 6.70 -9.22
CA ALA A 184 -12.49 5.31 -9.46
C ALA A 184 -12.24 4.51 -8.16
N ASP A 185 -12.18 5.17 -6.99
CA ASP A 185 -12.00 4.53 -5.68
C ASP A 185 -13.36 4.10 -5.09
N THR A 186 -13.97 3.08 -5.67
CA THR A 186 -15.31 2.58 -5.27
C THR A 186 -15.38 2.27 -3.77
N TRP A 187 -14.37 1.59 -3.24
CA TRP A 187 -14.35 1.19 -1.83
C TRP A 187 -14.09 2.37 -0.90
N GLY A 188 -13.21 3.28 -1.30
CA GLY A 188 -12.99 4.52 -0.57
C GLY A 188 -14.23 5.42 -0.54
N ILE A 189 -14.97 5.52 -1.65
CA ILE A 189 -16.26 6.26 -1.69
C ILE A 189 -17.27 5.64 -0.72
N THR A 190 -17.37 4.31 -0.68
CA THR A 190 -18.26 3.61 0.25
C THR A 190 -17.88 3.90 1.70
N MET A 191 -16.59 3.84 2.03
CA MET A 191 -16.12 4.15 3.37
C MET A 191 -16.37 5.62 3.74
N ARG A 192 -16.12 6.55 2.83
CA ARG A 192 -16.40 7.98 3.01
C ARG A 192 -17.87 8.25 3.32
N ALA A 193 -18.78 7.60 2.62
CA ALA A 193 -20.24 7.76 2.86
C ALA A 193 -20.62 7.42 4.30
N ASN A 194 -19.94 6.49 4.95
CA ASN A 194 -20.18 6.11 6.33
C ASN A 194 -19.55 7.06 7.36
N THR A 195 -18.60 7.91 6.95
CA THR A 195 -17.85 8.79 7.87
C THR A 195 -18.29 10.25 7.83
N VAL A 196 -18.92 10.68 6.75
CA VAL A 196 -19.22 12.11 6.48
C VAL A 196 -20.06 12.78 7.58
N VAL A 197 -20.89 12.02 8.29
CA VAL A 197 -21.77 12.51 9.38
C VAL A 197 -21.20 12.25 10.77
N MET A 198 -20.05 11.60 10.89
CA MET A 198 -19.47 11.25 12.20
C MET A 198 -18.82 12.47 12.86
N THR A 199 -19.05 12.64 14.15
CA THR A 199 -18.30 13.59 14.98
C THR A 199 -16.94 13.00 15.39
N ASP A 200 -15.97 13.83 15.81
CA ASP A 200 -14.67 13.36 16.30
C ASP A 200 -14.85 12.44 17.53
N GLN A 201 -15.81 12.76 18.41
CA GLN A 201 -16.10 11.92 19.56
C GLN A 201 -16.63 10.54 19.14
N ALA A 202 -17.56 10.49 18.17
CA ALA A 202 -18.09 9.23 17.65
C ALA A 202 -16.98 8.37 17.00
N MET A 203 -16.05 8.99 16.28
CA MET A 203 -14.89 8.30 15.72
C MET A 203 -13.99 7.73 16.82
N THR A 204 -13.70 8.53 17.86
CA THR A 204 -12.88 8.07 18.98
C THR A 204 -13.56 6.94 19.76
N ASP A 205 -14.87 7.04 19.99
CA ASP A 205 -15.64 6.04 20.72
C ASP A 205 -15.73 4.71 19.98
N VAL A 206 -16.01 4.74 18.68
CA VAL A 206 -16.07 3.51 17.87
C VAL A 206 -14.70 2.83 17.77
N ILE A 207 -13.62 3.60 17.66
CA ILE A 207 -12.28 3.02 17.65
C ILE A 207 -11.90 2.47 19.03
N ALA A 208 -12.29 3.13 20.14
CA ALA A 208 -12.13 2.57 21.47
C ALA A 208 -12.82 1.20 21.61
N TYR A 209 -14.01 1.02 21.03
CA TYR A 209 -14.67 -0.28 20.98
C TYR A 209 -13.91 -1.29 20.12
N VAL A 210 -13.44 -0.91 18.91
CA VAL A 210 -12.64 -1.78 18.05
C VAL A 210 -11.43 -2.35 18.79
N GLN A 211 -10.80 -1.56 19.66
CA GLN A 211 -9.66 -2.02 20.46
C GLN A 211 -10.03 -3.10 21.50
N THR A 212 -11.30 -3.23 21.86
CA THR A 212 -11.79 -4.29 22.76
C THR A 212 -12.06 -5.62 22.05
N LEU A 213 -12.05 -5.63 20.71
CA LEU A 213 -12.28 -6.82 19.88
C LEU A 213 -11.01 -7.66 19.63
N ARG A 214 -9.88 -7.26 20.18
CA ARG A 214 -8.56 -7.90 20.03
C ARG A 214 -8.43 -9.18 20.83
#